data_49e5d671cea5fe50e81d23e3b80864ae
#
_entry.id   49e5d671cea5fe50e81d23e3b80864ae
#
_cell.length_a   1.000
_cell.length_b   1.000
_cell.length_c   1.000
_cell.angle_alpha   90.00
_cell.angle_beta   90.00
_cell.angle_gamma   90.00
#
_symmetry.space_group_name_H-M   'P 1'
#
loop_
_entity.id
_entity.type
_entity.pdbx_description
1 polymer ?
#
loop_
_entity_poly.entity_id
_entity_poly.type
_entity_poly.pdbx_seq_one_letter_code
_entity_poly.pdbx_strand_id
1 'polypeptide(L)'
;MPKLKPSFCSASEINTPCAPCPESPDDALHEACGVFGIWAPDADVARLTFFGLQALQHRGQESAGIAVSDGVALTCEKGLGLAREVFDDATIAALQGQAAVGHVRYSTSGKDPDISLQMAQPLVALDETGGFALAHNGTLTNTADLLEAMGGGQETSSPNGACATGAAVSDTQIATDFIAHFARETKHLESALERFIHTAQGAYSIVVLAPDALYALRDFSGIRPLCLGELPGKGGFAIASETCAFDLVGATYLRDIAPGELVRIDSAGIHSKKIANEHPHLCARPAQCLFEYVYFARPDSVIDSANVYRAREAMGRRLFHEAPVEADIVIGVPDSGIPAAIGYARESGVVYSEGLIKNRYVDRTFIEPTQELREQGIRIKLNPLHYAVRNRRIIVVDDSIVRGSTSKQLVQMLRNAGAAEVHLRITSPAIVWPCFLGINTDTQGQLIAATQSVEEICDYIGADSLAYLSLEGLKSCIYAEHPQYCTACFDGNYPMPKPNPLHADAFLPGYKPTWNND
;
A
#
# COMPACT_ATOMS: atom_id res chain seq x y z
N MET A 1 -39.96 40.17 -7.49
CA MET A 1 -39.02 39.69 -8.54
C MET A 1 -38.21 40.88 -9.01
N PRO A 2 -36.90 40.90 -8.81
CA PRO A 2 -35.99 41.57 -9.74
C PRO A 2 -34.98 40.58 -10.31
N LYS A 3 -34.73 40.72 -11.60
CA LYS A 3 -33.84 39.94 -12.44
C LYS A 3 -32.37 40.28 -12.12
N LEU A 4 -31.55 39.29 -11.75
CA LEU A 4 -30.09 39.40 -11.70
C LEU A 4 -29.52 39.23 -13.12
N LYS A 5 -28.74 40.23 -13.57
CA LYS A 5 -27.94 40.18 -14.79
C LYS A 5 -26.60 39.47 -14.51
N PRO A 6 -26.05 38.71 -15.44
CA PRO A 6 -24.70 38.18 -15.30
C PRO A 6 -23.66 39.28 -15.57
N SER A 7 -22.75 39.51 -14.61
CA SER A 7 -21.56 40.33 -14.80
C SER A 7 -20.45 39.50 -15.39
N PHE A 8 -20.03 39.82 -16.60
CA PHE A 8 -18.78 39.34 -17.20
C PHE A 8 -17.60 40.00 -16.48
N CYS A 9 -16.71 39.23 -15.87
CA CYS A 9 -15.41 39.72 -15.45
C CYS A 9 -14.45 39.81 -16.64
N SER A 10 -13.82 41.00 -16.77
CA SER A 10 -12.85 41.32 -17.80
C SER A 10 -11.51 40.61 -17.54
N ALA A 11 -10.88 40.16 -18.62
CA ALA A 11 -9.57 39.45 -18.66
C ALA A 11 -8.38 40.39 -18.35
N SER A 12 -8.15 40.79 -17.10
CA SER A 12 -6.97 41.58 -16.71
C SER A 12 -6.44 41.32 -15.28
N GLU A 13 -6.77 40.20 -14.65
CA GLU A 13 -6.22 39.83 -13.34
C GLU A 13 -5.66 38.38 -13.33
N ILE A 14 -4.71 38.12 -14.23
CA ILE A 14 -3.90 36.90 -14.18
C ILE A 14 -2.49 37.32 -13.80
N ASN A 15 -2.24 37.59 -12.51
CA ASN A 15 -0.91 37.57 -11.88
C ASN A 15 -1.03 37.73 -10.35
N THR A 16 -1.82 36.89 -9.71
CA THR A 16 -1.67 36.64 -8.29
C THR A 16 -1.13 35.22 -8.13
N PRO A 17 -0.02 34.97 -7.40
CA PRO A 17 0.40 33.63 -7.08
C PRO A 17 -0.75 32.95 -6.34
N CYS A 18 -1.16 31.78 -6.82
CA CYS A 18 -2.14 30.96 -6.16
C CYS A 18 -1.72 30.77 -4.71
N ALA A 19 -2.61 31.10 -3.77
CA ALA A 19 -2.40 30.78 -2.37
C ALA A 19 -2.06 29.30 -2.25
N PRO A 20 -1.10 28.90 -1.40
CA PRO A 20 -0.75 27.50 -1.25
C PRO A 20 -2.01 26.69 -0.93
N CYS A 21 -2.23 25.63 -1.70
CA CYS A 21 -3.31 24.68 -1.46
C CYS A 21 -3.30 24.26 0.02
N PRO A 22 -4.44 24.17 0.71
CA PRO A 22 -4.45 23.76 2.11
C PRO A 22 -3.77 22.38 2.22
N GLU A 23 -2.71 22.34 3.02
CA GLU A 23 -1.91 21.16 3.28
C GLU A 23 -2.82 20.00 3.70
N SER A 24 -2.69 18.85 3.03
CA SER A 24 -3.41 17.64 3.42
C SER A 24 -2.88 17.17 4.80
N PRO A 25 -3.73 16.67 5.68
CA PRO A 25 -3.41 16.53 7.11
C PRO A 25 -2.47 15.39 7.48
N ASP A 26 -2.00 14.57 6.55
CA ASP A 26 -1.20 13.39 6.87
C ASP A 26 0.05 13.34 5.98
N ASP A 27 1.22 13.34 6.62
CA ASP A 27 2.55 13.38 6.00
C ASP A 27 3.10 11.96 5.74
N ALA A 28 2.42 10.94 6.25
CA ALA A 28 2.82 9.56 6.08
C ALA A 28 2.49 9.06 4.68
N LEU A 29 3.36 8.23 4.11
CA LEU A 29 3.01 7.44 2.93
C LEU A 29 1.81 6.56 3.27
N HIS A 30 0.79 6.66 2.42
CA HIS A 30 -0.46 5.94 2.62
C HIS A 30 -0.46 4.70 1.75
N GLU A 31 -0.98 3.63 2.31
CA GLU A 31 -0.62 2.27 2.05
C GLU A 31 -1.27 1.58 0.92
N ALA A 32 -0.72 0.40 0.67
CA ALA A 32 -1.24 -0.66 -0.15
C ALA A 32 -2.23 -1.51 0.66
N CYS A 33 -3.47 -1.72 0.19
CA CYS A 33 -4.46 -2.62 0.76
C CYS A 33 -3.90 -4.03 1.05
N GLY A 34 -4.58 -4.80 1.91
CA GLY A 34 -4.26 -6.21 2.18
C GLY A 34 -5.33 -7.14 1.63
N VAL A 35 -4.92 -8.17 0.87
CA VAL A 35 -5.80 -9.22 0.37
C VAL A 35 -5.45 -10.55 1.01
N PHE A 36 -6.49 -11.35 1.30
CA PHE A 36 -6.37 -12.71 1.81
C PHE A 36 -7.39 -13.60 1.10
N GLY A 37 -7.02 -14.84 0.76
CA GLY A 37 -7.91 -15.85 0.21
C GLY A 37 -7.60 -17.21 0.80
N ILE A 38 -8.61 -18.06 0.96
CA ILE A 38 -8.44 -19.40 1.49
C ILE A 38 -9.41 -20.37 0.81
N TRP A 39 -8.91 -21.55 0.48
CA TRP A 39 -9.66 -22.73 0.06
C TRP A 39 -9.36 -23.85 1.05
N ALA A 40 -10.31 -24.19 1.89
CA ALA A 40 -10.14 -25.23 2.91
C ALA A 40 -11.52 -25.80 3.34
N PRO A 41 -12.09 -26.77 2.59
CA PRO A 41 -13.45 -27.28 2.81
C PRO A 41 -13.73 -27.81 4.22
N ASP A 42 -12.69 -28.32 4.90
CA ASP A 42 -12.78 -28.91 6.23
C ASP A 42 -12.40 -27.93 7.37
N ALA A 43 -12.35 -26.61 7.08
CA ALA A 43 -11.96 -25.59 8.05
C ALA A 43 -13.00 -24.47 8.17
N ASP A 44 -12.98 -23.75 9.28
CA ASP A 44 -13.72 -22.48 9.46
C ASP A 44 -13.01 -21.37 8.65
N VAL A 45 -13.33 -21.32 7.35
CA VAL A 45 -12.66 -20.39 6.40
C VAL A 45 -12.94 -18.93 6.71
N ALA A 46 -14.11 -18.59 7.26
CA ALA A 46 -14.44 -17.23 7.65
C ALA A 46 -13.55 -16.77 8.82
N ARG A 47 -13.41 -17.58 9.84
CA ARG A 47 -12.56 -17.29 10.99
C ARG A 47 -11.07 -17.23 10.63
N LEU A 48 -10.59 -18.14 9.77
CA LEU A 48 -9.22 -18.09 9.27
C LEU A 48 -8.98 -16.84 8.43
N THR A 49 -9.95 -16.43 7.59
CA THR A 49 -9.86 -15.17 6.83
C THR A 49 -9.83 -13.97 7.76
N PHE A 50 -10.66 -13.92 8.79
CA PHE A 50 -10.63 -12.88 9.81
C PHE A 50 -9.24 -12.77 10.47
N PHE A 51 -8.60 -13.88 10.85
CA PHE A 51 -7.25 -13.87 11.39
C PHE A 51 -6.21 -13.41 10.35
N GLY A 52 -6.33 -13.84 9.10
CA GLY A 52 -5.50 -13.36 8.01
C GLY A 52 -5.59 -11.85 7.84
N LEU A 53 -6.82 -11.28 7.89
CA LEU A 53 -7.04 -9.83 7.83
C LEU A 53 -6.47 -9.10 9.05
N GLN A 54 -6.56 -9.67 10.25
CA GLN A 54 -5.90 -9.08 11.44
C GLN A 54 -4.38 -9.02 11.29
N ALA A 55 -3.75 -10.05 10.70
CA ALA A 55 -2.33 -10.03 10.40
C ALA A 55 -1.95 -8.95 9.38
N LEU A 56 -2.85 -8.67 8.43
CA LEU A 56 -2.69 -7.67 7.37
C LEU A 56 -3.24 -6.28 7.73
N GLN A 57 -3.72 -6.05 8.96
CA GLN A 57 -4.40 -4.82 9.36
C GLN A 57 -3.53 -3.55 9.21
N HIS A 58 -2.20 -3.70 9.28
CA HIS A 58 -1.25 -2.60 9.03
C HIS A 58 -1.35 -2.05 7.60
N ARG A 59 -1.85 -2.83 6.64
CA ARG A 59 -2.02 -2.44 5.23
C ARG A 59 -3.30 -1.62 4.98
N GLY A 60 -4.32 -1.74 5.83
CA GLY A 60 -5.56 -1.00 5.66
C GLY A 60 -6.37 -0.91 6.95
N GLN A 61 -6.92 0.26 7.27
CA GLN A 61 -7.63 0.54 8.53
C GLN A 61 -8.98 1.22 8.35
N GLU A 62 -9.41 1.47 7.11
CA GLU A 62 -10.64 2.21 6.83
C GLU A 62 -11.85 1.32 6.70
N SER A 63 -11.70 0.19 6.05
CA SER A 63 -12.77 -0.81 5.94
C SER A 63 -12.21 -2.22 5.86
N ALA A 64 -13.03 -3.18 6.24
CA ALA A 64 -12.75 -4.61 6.12
C ALA A 64 -13.95 -5.34 5.54
N GLY A 65 -13.71 -6.43 4.81
CA GLY A 65 -14.76 -7.26 4.26
C GLY A 65 -14.32 -8.71 4.07
N ILE A 66 -15.28 -9.63 4.16
CA ILE A 66 -15.09 -11.07 3.93
C ILE A 66 -16.24 -11.56 3.05
N ALA A 67 -15.91 -12.25 1.98
CA ALA A 67 -16.89 -13.03 1.21
C ALA A 67 -16.55 -14.52 1.32
N VAL A 68 -17.58 -15.35 1.47
CA VAL A 68 -17.46 -16.80 1.64
C VAL A 68 -18.30 -17.51 0.59
N SER A 69 -17.79 -18.63 0.09
CA SER A 69 -18.54 -19.55 -0.79
C SER A 69 -18.83 -20.87 -0.09
N ASP A 70 -20.09 -21.31 -0.18
CA ASP A 70 -20.53 -22.65 0.24
C ASP A 70 -20.43 -23.72 -0.87
N GLY A 71 -19.89 -23.34 -2.03
CA GLY A 71 -19.82 -24.17 -3.24
C GLY A 71 -20.93 -23.91 -4.26
N VAL A 72 -21.94 -23.10 -3.90
CA VAL A 72 -23.08 -22.75 -4.76
C VAL A 72 -23.32 -21.26 -4.80
N ALA A 73 -23.25 -20.61 -3.65
CA ALA A 73 -23.57 -19.20 -3.47
C ALA A 73 -22.46 -18.45 -2.72
N LEU A 74 -22.45 -17.13 -2.88
CA LEU A 74 -21.55 -16.23 -2.20
C LEU A 74 -22.32 -15.43 -1.14
N THR A 75 -21.76 -15.36 0.06
CA THR A 75 -22.21 -14.47 1.14
C THR A 75 -21.10 -13.49 1.45
N CYS A 76 -21.40 -12.19 1.51
CA CYS A 76 -20.40 -11.13 1.74
C CYS A 76 -20.87 -10.21 2.86
N GLU A 77 -19.99 -10.00 3.84
CA GLU A 77 -20.14 -9.01 4.90
C GLU A 77 -18.97 -8.05 4.89
N LYS A 78 -19.24 -6.74 5.02
CA LYS A 78 -18.23 -5.70 5.02
C LYS A 78 -18.68 -4.45 5.78
N GLY A 79 -17.72 -3.70 6.30
CA GLY A 79 -17.99 -2.49 7.06
C GLY A 79 -16.81 -1.53 7.11
N LEU A 80 -17.07 -0.34 7.61
CA LEU A 80 -16.04 0.66 7.90
C LEU A 80 -15.40 0.37 9.26
N GLY A 81 -14.09 0.56 9.35
CA GLY A 81 -13.29 0.32 10.54
C GLY A 81 -12.33 -0.86 10.42
N LEU A 82 -11.70 -1.19 11.54
CA LEU A 82 -10.77 -2.33 11.63
C LEU A 82 -11.52 -3.66 11.52
N ALA A 83 -10.86 -4.71 11.07
CA ALA A 83 -11.48 -6.04 10.98
C ALA A 83 -12.14 -6.48 12.29
N ARG A 84 -11.52 -6.20 13.45
CA ARG A 84 -12.07 -6.50 14.79
C ARG A 84 -13.31 -5.67 15.16
N GLU A 85 -13.54 -4.54 14.48
CA GLU A 85 -14.71 -3.67 14.71
C GLU A 85 -15.87 -4.02 13.79
N VAL A 86 -15.54 -4.51 12.58
CA VAL A 86 -16.52 -4.94 11.57
C VAL A 86 -17.07 -6.34 11.88
N PHE A 87 -16.22 -7.25 12.37
CA PHE A 87 -16.59 -8.65 12.55
C PHE A 87 -16.60 -9.04 14.02
N ASP A 88 -17.75 -9.40 14.53
CA ASP A 88 -17.93 -10.10 15.80
C ASP A 88 -18.07 -11.62 15.60
N ASP A 89 -18.10 -12.38 16.70
CA ASP A 89 -18.23 -13.84 16.66
C ASP A 89 -19.54 -14.31 16.01
N ALA A 90 -20.61 -13.54 16.10
CA ALA A 90 -21.91 -13.89 15.51
C ALA A 90 -21.87 -13.72 13.97
N THR A 91 -21.30 -12.62 13.50
CA THR A 91 -21.10 -12.34 12.06
C THR A 91 -20.20 -13.40 11.43
N ILE A 92 -19.07 -13.73 12.07
CA ILE A 92 -18.16 -14.77 11.58
C ILE A 92 -18.85 -16.14 11.54
N ALA A 93 -19.61 -16.48 12.58
CA ALA A 93 -20.32 -17.76 12.65
C ALA A 93 -21.43 -17.89 11.60
N ALA A 94 -21.98 -16.79 11.10
CA ALA A 94 -22.97 -16.78 10.02
C ALA A 94 -22.35 -17.01 8.63
N LEU A 95 -21.06 -16.75 8.46
CA LEU A 95 -20.33 -16.91 7.20
C LEU A 95 -19.82 -18.36 7.05
N GLN A 96 -20.69 -19.27 6.62
CA GLN A 96 -20.36 -20.69 6.46
C GLN A 96 -19.94 -20.99 5.01
N GLY A 97 -18.88 -21.79 4.82
CA GLY A 97 -18.45 -22.20 3.49
C GLY A 97 -17.15 -22.97 3.46
N GLN A 98 -16.66 -23.23 2.25
CA GLN A 98 -15.45 -24.01 1.96
C GLN A 98 -14.28 -23.16 1.43
N ALA A 99 -14.57 -21.94 1.02
CA ALA A 99 -13.57 -20.97 0.55
C ALA A 99 -13.98 -19.56 0.93
N ALA A 100 -13.01 -18.67 1.08
CA ALA A 100 -13.27 -17.28 1.40
C ALA A 100 -12.23 -16.33 0.78
N VAL A 101 -12.64 -15.07 0.57
CA VAL A 101 -11.75 -13.95 0.25
C VAL A 101 -12.01 -12.81 1.22
N GLY A 102 -10.94 -12.16 1.66
CA GLY A 102 -11.00 -11.03 2.57
C GLY A 102 -10.13 -9.88 2.11
N HIS A 103 -10.49 -8.68 2.56
CA HIS A 103 -9.80 -7.43 2.24
C HIS A 103 -9.76 -6.48 3.43
N VAL A 104 -8.64 -5.79 3.61
CA VAL A 104 -8.51 -4.60 4.45
C VAL A 104 -8.09 -3.43 3.55
N ARG A 105 -8.88 -2.33 3.63
CA ARG A 105 -8.74 -1.19 2.74
C ARG A 105 -8.08 -0.01 3.45
N TYR A 106 -7.21 0.64 2.73
CA TYR A 106 -6.82 2.01 2.98
C TYR A 106 -7.41 2.93 1.90
N SER A 107 -8.02 4.06 2.27
CA SER A 107 -8.58 5.01 1.31
C SER A 107 -7.58 6.07 0.91
N THR A 108 -7.49 6.28 -0.38
CA THR A 108 -6.77 7.39 -1.00
C THR A 108 -7.71 8.52 -1.42
N SER A 109 -9.03 8.26 -1.45
CA SER A 109 -10.03 9.19 -1.99
C SER A 109 -11.36 9.10 -1.24
N GLY A 110 -11.89 10.27 -0.84
CA GLY A 110 -13.27 10.44 -0.36
C GLY A 110 -13.43 10.30 1.16
N LYS A 111 -14.02 11.35 1.76
CA LYS A 111 -14.32 11.43 3.20
C LYS A 111 -15.79 11.13 3.51
N ASP A 112 -16.58 10.80 2.48
CA ASP A 112 -18.00 10.48 2.64
C ASP A 112 -18.14 9.01 3.06
N PRO A 113 -18.70 8.71 4.25
CA PRO A 113 -18.86 7.33 4.74
C PRO A 113 -19.66 6.43 3.81
N ASP A 114 -20.68 6.96 3.12
CA ASP A 114 -21.50 6.17 2.20
C ASP A 114 -20.71 5.76 0.95
N ILE A 115 -19.87 6.66 0.42
CA ILE A 115 -18.96 6.38 -0.69
C ILE A 115 -17.90 5.38 -0.24
N SER A 116 -17.33 5.56 0.95
CA SER A 116 -16.31 4.67 1.52
C SER A 116 -16.83 3.23 1.71
N LEU A 117 -18.08 3.06 2.15
CA LEU A 117 -18.69 1.74 2.29
C LEU A 117 -18.97 1.07 0.94
N GLN A 118 -19.39 1.83 -0.08
CA GLN A 118 -19.56 1.30 -1.44
C GLN A 118 -18.24 0.82 -2.05
N MET A 119 -17.15 1.50 -1.73
CA MET A 119 -15.80 1.13 -2.17
C MET A 119 -15.16 0.03 -1.32
N ALA A 120 -15.75 -0.34 -0.19
CA ALA A 120 -15.24 -1.42 0.65
C ALA A 120 -15.28 -2.75 -0.12
N GLN A 121 -14.18 -3.49 -0.04
CA GLN A 121 -14.01 -4.77 -0.72
C GLN A 121 -14.17 -5.94 0.27
N PRO A 122 -14.49 -7.15 -0.22
CA PRO A 122 -14.61 -7.59 -1.62
C PRO A 122 -15.79 -6.97 -2.36
N LEU A 123 -15.60 -6.72 -3.68
CA LEU A 123 -16.72 -6.35 -4.56
C LEU A 123 -17.34 -7.59 -5.14
N VAL A 124 -18.68 -7.66 -5.12
CA VAL A 124 -19.43 -8.84 -5.56
C VAL A 124 -20.14 -8.54 -6.88
N ALA A 125 -19.91 -9.36 -7.89
CA ALA A 125 -20.63 -9.36 -9.14
C ALA A 125 -21.44 -10.68 -9.24
N LEU A 126 -22.76 -10.59 -9.26
CA LEU A 126 -23.65 -11.75 -9.38
C LEU A 126 -24.09 -11.95 -10.82
N ASP A 127 -24.19 -13.21 -11.24
CA ASP A 127 -24.72 -13.63 -12.52
C ASP A 127 -25.54 -14.94 -12.37
N GLU A 128 -25.96 -15.53 -13.48
CA GLU A 128 -26.74 -16.78 -13.49
C GLU A 128 -25.94 -18.01 -12.99
N THR A 129 -24.62 -17.92 -12.91
CA THR A 129 -23.70 -18.97 -12.46
C THR A 129 -23.28 -18.83 -11.00
N GLY A 130 -23.83 -17.84 -10.27
CA GLY A 130 -23.49 -17.50 -8.89
C GLY A 130 -22.56 -16.31 -8.76
N GLY A 131 -21.88 -15.92 -9.84
CA GLY A 131 -21.00 -14.74 -9.88
C GLY A 131 -19.65 -14.96 -9.20
N PHE A 132 -19.04 -13.85 -8.75
CA PHE A 132 -17.75 -13.88 -8.02
C PHE A 132 -17.61 -12.69 -7.06
N ALA A 133 -16.70 -12.83 -6.10
CA ALA A 133 -16.25 -11.76 -5.21
C ALA A 133 -14.77 -11.45 -5.47
N LEU A 134 -14.40 -10.17 -5.56
CA LEU A 134 -13.06 -9.72 -5.94
C LEU A 134 -12.46 -8.81 -4.86
N ALA A 135 -11.21 -9.10 -4.47
CA ALA A 135 -10.37 -8.28 -3.61
C ALA A 135 -9.09 -7.86 -4.36
N HIS A 136 -8.76 -6.57 -4.32
CA HIS A 136 -7.67 -5.95 -5.08
C HIS A 136 -6.74 -5.13 -4.19
N ASN A 137 -5.45 -5.33 -4.35
CA ASN A 137 -4.38 -4.47 -3.83
C ASN A 137 -3.58 -3.90 -5.00
N GLY A 138 -3.60 -2.58 -5.16
CA GLY A 138 -2.86 -1.89 -6.21
C GLY A 138 -3.61 -0.72 -6.82
N THR A 139 -3.21 -0.32 -8.03
CA THR A 139 -3.84 0.76 -8.80
C THR A 139 -3.73 0.46 -10.30
N LEU A 140 -4.87 0.50 -11.00
CA LEU A 140 -4.92 0.38 -12.45
C LEU A 140 -4.67 1.74 -13.11
N THR A 141 -3.82 1.77 -14.13
CA THR A 141 -3.41 3.01 -14.81
C THR A 141 -4.13 3.27 -16.12
N ASN A 142 -4.88 2.27 -16.65
CA ASN A 142 -5.59 2.35 -17.94
C ASN A 142 -7.09 2.04 -17.82
N THR A 143 -7.74 2.55 -16.80
CA THR A 143 -9.19 2.33 -16.57
C THR A 143 -10.06 2.78 -17.75
N ALA A 144 -9.66 3.82 -18.50
CA ALA A 144 -10.34 4.28 -19.69
C ALA A 144 -10.35 3.21 -20.81
N ASP A 145 -9.22 2.51 -21.02
CA ASP A 145 -9.12 1.45 -22.03
C ASP A 145 -10.00 0.25 -21.65
N LEU A 146 -10.10 -0.07 -20.35
CA LEU A 146 -11.00 -1.12 -19.86
C LEU A 146 -12.47 -0.78 -20.11
N LEU A 147 -12.86 0.47 -19.87
CA LEU A 147 -14.22 0.96 -20.16
C LEU A 147 -14.52 0.93 -21.67
N GLU A 148 -13.59 1.35 -22.52
CA GLU A 148 -13.73 1.31 -23.97
C GLU A 148 -13.88 -0.13 -24.48
N ALA A 149 -13.10 -1.07 -23.95
CA ALA A 149 -13.16 -2.49 -24.33
C ALA A 149 -14.51 -3.15 -24.00
N MET A 150 -15.24 -2.62 -23.02
CA MET A 150 -16.62 -3.05 -22.69
C MET A 150 -17.69 -2.43 -23.62
N GLY A 151 -17.32 -1.65 -24.63
CA GLY A 151 -18.24 -1.00 -25.55
C GLY A 151 -18.65 0.41 -25.11
N GLY A 152 -17.72 1.18 -24.56
CA GLY A 152 -17.87 2.50 -23.94
C GLY A 152 -18.83 3.44 -24.65
N GLY A 153 -19.95 3.74 -23.99
CA GLY A 153 -20.96 4.71 -24.44
C GLY A 153 -22.37 4.45 -23.94
N GLN A 154 -22.67 3.35 -23.29
CA GLN A 154 -23.98 3.12 -22.68
C GLN A 154 -23.85 2.78 -21.21
N GLU A 155 -24.65 3.46 -20.42
CA GLU A 155 -24.89 3.34 -18.99
C GLU A 155 -24.46 1.98 -18.41
N THR A 156 -23.36 1.97 -17.66
CA THR A 156 -23.01 0.82 -16.81
C THR A 156 -24.10 0.71 -15.75
N SER A 157 -25.15 0.01 -16.08
CA SER A 157 -26.19 -0.35 -15.12
C SER A 157 -25.70 -1.53 -14.28
N SER A 158 -24.96 -1.21 -13.20
CA SER A 158 -24.88 -2.14 -12.07
C SER A 158 -26.30 -2.46 -11.62
N PRO A 159 -26.63 -3.72 -11.28
CA PRO A 159 -27.96 -4.09 -10.76
C PRO A 159 -28.41 -3.27 -9.54
N ASN A 160 -27.49 -2.56 -8.91
CA ASN A 160 -27.72 -1.68 -7.75
C ASN A 160 -27.85 -0.19 -8.08
N GLY A 161 -28.03 0.22 -9.35
CA GLY A 161 -28.51 1.57 -9.69
C GLY A 161 -27.56 2.76 -9.41
N ALA A 162 -26.26 2.56 -9.29
CA ALA A 162 -25.33 3.57 -8.79
C ALA A 162 -24.59 4.40 -9.87
N CYS A 163 -25.04 4.43 -11.12
CA CYS A 163 -24.37 5.22 -12.17
C CYS A 163 -25.06 6.55 -12.54
N ALA A 164 -26.07 6.98 -11.80
CA ALA A 164 -26.81 8.22 -12.10
C ALA A 164 -26.39 9.47 -11.28
N THR A 165 -25.38 9.37 -10.40
CA THR A 165 -25.12 10.44 -9.41
C THR A 165 -23.72 11.05 -9.44
N GLY A 166 -22.91 10.89 -10.51
CA GLY A 166 -21.61 11.58 -10.61
C GLY A 166 -20.57 11.16 -9.54
N ALA A 167 -20.77 10.04 -8.84
CA ALA A 167 -19.81 9.51 -7.88
C ALA A 167 -18.61 8.90 -8.62
N ALA A 168 -17.38 9.17 -8.14
CA ALA A 168 -16.16 8.61 -8.69
C ALA A 168 -16.18 7.07 -8.57
N VAL A 169 -16.14 6.37 -9.70
CA VAL A 169 -16.06 4.90 -9.75
C VAL A 169 -14.61 4.49 -9.46
N SER A 170 -14.39 3.54 -8.54
CA SER A 170 -13.04 3.05 -8.24
C SER A 170 -12.50 2.18 -9.39
N ASP A 171 -11.18 2.13 -9.53
CA ASP A 171 -10.48 1.23 -10.46
C ASP A 171 -10.82 -0.25 -10.21
N THR A 172 -11.00 -0.64 -8.95
CA THR A 172 -11.46 -1.98 -8.56
C THR A 172 -12.88 -2.28 -9.06
N GLN A 173 -13.79 -1.30 -9.03
CA GLN A 173 -15.14 -1.46 -9.60
C GLN A 173 -15.05 -1.67 -11.12
N ILE A 174 -14.22 -0.89 -11.82
CA ILE A 174 -14.00 -1.03 -13.26
C ILE A 174 -13.42 -2.42 -13.59
N ALA A 175 -12.46 -2.91 -12.79
CA ALA A 175 -11.93 -4.26 -12.93
C ALA A 175 -13.02 -5.33 -12.74
N THR A 176 -13.86 -5.17 -11.71
CA THR A 176 -14.97 -6.08 -11.42
C THR A 176 -15.98 -6.11 -12.56
N ASP A 177 -16.37 -4.93 -13.06
CA ASP A 177 -17.33 -4.79 -14.18
C ASP A 177 -16.76 -5.38 -15.48
N PHE A 178 -15.47 -5.15 -15.77
CA PHE A 178 -14.78 -5.73 -16.92
C PHE A 178 -14.80 -7.26 -16.88
N ILE A 179 -14.40 -7.84 -15.76
CA ILE A 179 -14.38 -9.31 -15.58
C ILE A 179 -15.80 -9.86 -15.69
N ALA A 180 -16.79 -9.24 -15.07
CA ALA A 180 -18.19 -9.65 -15.13
C ALA A 180 -18.77 -9.57 -16.56
N HIS A 181 -18.41 -8.51 -17.31
CA HIS A 181 -18.83 -8.34 -18.71
C HIS A 181 -18.34 -9.51 -19.58
N PHE A 182 -17.04 -9.81 -19.53
CA PHE A 182 -16.46 -10.88 -20.35
C PHE A 182 -16.73 -12.28 -19.81
N ALA A 183 -16.97 -12.47 -18.53
CA ALA A 183 -17.44 -13.75 -17.98
C ALA A 183 -18.83 -14.11 -18.51
N ARG A 184 -19.75 -13.13 -18.64
CA ARG A 184 -21.07 -13.33 -19.26
C ARG A 184 -20.96 -13.63 -20.76
N GLU A 185 -20.06 -12.96 -21.48
CA GLU A 185 -19.84 -13.18 -22.91
C GLU A 185 -19.28 -14.58 -23.19
N THR A 186 -18.23 -14.98 -22.48
CA THR A 186 -17.52 -16.25 -22.67
C THR A 186 -18.16 -17.44 -21.96
N LYS A 187 -19.01 -17.16 -20.96
CA LYS A 187 -19.55 -18.14 -19.98
C LYS A 187 -18.48 -18.85 -19.15
N HIS A 188 -17.28 -18.28 -19.08
CA HIS A 188 -16.14 -18.81 -18.35
C HIS A 188 -15.39 -17.69 -17.64
N LEU A 189 -15.39 -17.71 -16.29
CA LEU A 189 -14.70 -16.73 -15.46
C LEU A 189 -13.19 -16.72 -15.72
N GLU A 190 -12.57 -17.89 -15.85
CA GLU A 190 -11.11 -17.99 -16.12
C GLU A 190 -10.70 -17.29 -17.40
N SER A 191 -11.50 -17.43 -18.49
CA SER A 191 -11.24 -16.73 -19.76
C SER A 191 -11.37 -15.21 -19.62
N ALA A 192 -12.30 -14.74 -18.77
CA ALA A 192 -12.44 -13.31 -18.48
C ALA A 192 -11.25 -12.78 -17.65
N LEU A 193 -10.75 -13.56 -16.69
CA LEU A 193 -9.55 -13.24 -15.91
C LEU A 193 -8.29 -13.19 -16.79
N GLU A 194 -8.13 -14.13 -17.71
CA GLU A 194 -7.05 -14.10 -18.70
C GLU A 194 -7.12 -12.84 -19.56
N ARG A 195 -8.31 -12.51 -20.08
CA ARG A 195 -8.52 -11.28 -20.86
C ARG A 195 -8.24 -10.03 -20.04
N PHE A 196 -8.61 -10.02 -18.77
CA PHE A 196 -8.27 -8.92 -17.87
C PHE A 196 -6.76 -8.73 -17.74
N ILE A 197 -6.00 -9.81 -17.48
CA ILE A 197 -4.53 -9.75 -17.39
C ILE A 197 -3.90 -9.20 -18.68
N HIS A 198 -4.45 -9.54 -19.85
CA HIS A 198 -3.97 -9.04 -21.14
C HIS A 198 -4.27 -7.56 -21.40
N THR A 199 -5.33 -7.03 -20.79
CA THR A 199 -5.81 -5.67 -21.09
C THR A 199 -5.41 -4.67 -20.00
N ALA A 200 -5.45 -5.10 -18.73
CA ALA A 200 -5.18 -4.23 -17.59
C ALA A 200 -3.71 -3.82 -17.51
N GLN A 201 -3.48 -2.53 -17.23
CA GLN A 201 -2.17 -1.96 -16.95
C GLN A 201 -2.18 -1.34 -15.55
N GLY A 202 -1.03 -1.34 -14.90
CA GLY A 202 -0.90 -0.84 -13.54
C GLY A 202 -0.31 -1.90 -12.62
N ALA A 203 -0.39 -1.64 -11.33
CA ALA A 203 0.03 -2.57 -10.30
C ALA A 203 -1.20 -3.23 -9.69
N TYR A 204 -1.27 -4.55 -9.70
CA TYR A 204 -2.36 -5.27 -9.06
C TYR A 204 -1.95 -6.65 -8.54
N SER A 205 -2.44 -6.95 -7.35
CA SER A 205 -2.56 -8.29 -6.79
C SER A 205 -4.04 -8.51 -6.47
N ILE A 206 -4.69 -9.42 -7.19
CA ILE A 206 -6.13 -9.66 -7.12
C ILE A 206 -6.40 -11.08 -6.67
N VAL A 207 -7.37 -11.24 -5.76
CA VAL A 207 -7.92 -12.53 -5.37
C VAL A 207 -9.40 -12.54 -5.70
N VAL A 208 -9.85 -13.57 -6.41
CA VAL A 208 -11.24 -13.73 -6.85
C VAL A 208 -11.80 -15.04 -6.31
N LEU A 209 -12.94 -14.97 -5.63
CA LEU A 209 -13.69 -16.11 -5.14
C LEU A 209 -14.89 -16.37 -6.04
N ALA A 210 -14.92 -17.51 -6.71
CA ALA A 210 -16.09 -18.06 -7.38
C ALA A 210 -16.76 -19.12 -6.49
N PRO A 211 -17.97 -19.59 -6.81
CA PRO A 211 -18.62 -20.63 -6.02
C PRO A 211 -17.77 -21.90 -5.85
N ASP A 212 -17.07 -22.33 -6.88
CA ASP A 212 -16.34 -23.61 -6.95
C ASP A 212 -14.82 -23.47 -7.03
N ALA A 213 -14.26 -22.24 -7.02
CA ALA A 213 -12.84 -22.01 -7.14
C ALA A 213 -12.38 -20.69 -6.52
N LEU A 214 -11.12 -20.65 -6.09
CA LEU A 214 -10.40 -19.44 -5.69
C LEU A 214 -9.33 -19.14 -6.73
N TYR A 215 -9.27 -17.89 -7.22
CA TYR A 215 -8.28 -17.45 -8.19
C TYR A 215 -7.38 -16.39 -7.58
N ALA A 216 -6.12 -16.35 -8.03
CA ALA A 216 -5.20 -15.27 -7.75
C ALA A 216 -4.47 -14.86 -9.01
N LEU A 217 -4.32 -13.56 -9.21
CA LEU A 217 -3.61 -13.01 -10.36
C LEU A 217 -2.73 -11.83 -9.93
N ARG A 218 -1.58 -11.72 -10.59
CA ARG A 218 -0.60 -10.68 -10.33
C ARG A 218 -0.20 -10.00 -11.62
N ASP A 219 0.00 -8.67 -11.59
CA ASP A 219 0.40 -7.90 -12.77
C ASP A 219 1.73 -8.40 -13.39
N PHE A 220 1.98 -8.03 -14.65
CA PHE A 220 3.18 -8.48 -15.39
C PHE A 220 4.50 -8.00 -14.79
N SER A 221 4.51 -6.94 -13.99
CA SER A 221 5.69 -6.46 -13.28
C SER A 221 5.81 -7.07 -11.87
N GLY A 222 4.71 -7.58 -11.30
CA GLY A 222 4.66 -8.09 -9.95
C GLY A 222 4.94 -7.01 -8.90
N ILE A 223 4.39 -5.81 -9.11
CA ILE A 223 4.66 -4.64 -8.25
C ILE A 223 4.26 -4.92 -6.82
N ARG A 224 3.01 -5.42 -6.62
CA ARG A 224 2.50 -5.73 -5.29
C ARG A 224 2.76 -7.18 -4.92
N PRO A 225 3.09 -7.46 -3.64
CA PRO A 225 3.34 -8.82 -3.21
C PRO A 225 2.06 -9.65 -3.20
N LEU A 226 2.19 -10.92 -3.54
CA LEU A 226 1.14 -11.94 -3.41
C LEU A 226 1.81 -13.30 -3.27
N CYS A 227 1.49 -14.03 -2.21
CA CYS A 227 2.10 -15.32 -1.90
C CYS A 227 1.05 -16.42 -1.72
N LEU A 228 1.50 -17.65 -1.91
CA LEU A 228 0.74 -18.89 -1.81
C LEU A 228 1.28 -19.73 -0.66
N GLY A 229 0.39 -20.27 0.15
CA GLY A 229 0.69 -21.17 1.27
C GLY A 229 -0.24 -22.38 1.29
N GLU A 230 0.20 -23.44 1.98
CA GLU A 230 -0.55 -24.68 2.22
C GLU A 230 -0.95 -24.78 3.69
N LEU A 231 -2.17 -25.23 3.97
CA LEU A 231 -2.61 -25.58 5.33
C LEU A 231 -2.32 -27.05 5.63
N PRO A 232 -1.27 -27.37 6.41
CA PRO A 232 -0.89 -28.75 6.69
C PRO A 232 -2.02 -29.52 7.36
N GLY A 233 -2.30 -30.73 6.86
CA GLY A 233 -3.29 -31.65 7.44
C GLY A 233 -4.75 -31.28 7.22
N LYS A 234 -5.04 -30.17 6.51
CA LYS A 234 -6.41 -29.72 6.19
C LYS A 234 -6.73 -29.76 4.69
N GLY A 235 -5.77 -30.18 3.87
CA GLY A 235 -5.96 -30.27 2.40
C GLY A 235 -6.30 -28.93 1.75
N GLY A 236 -5.91 -27.80 2.37
CA GLY A 236 -6.30 -26.47 1.95
C GLY A 236 -5.12 -25.59 1.55
N PHE A 237 -5.42 -24.47 0.92
CA PHE A 237 -4.44 -23.48 0.46
C PHE A 237 -4.88 -22.07 0.85
N ALA A 238 -3.89 -21.20 1.07
CA ALA A 238 -4.11 -19.80 1.38
C ALA A 238 -3.31 -18.91 0.42
N ILE A 239 -3.86 -17.74 0.12
CA ILE A 239 -3.26 -16.67 -0.66
C ILE A 239 -3.25 -15.43 0.22
N ALA A 240 -2.14 -14.69 0.25
CA ALA A 240 -2.05 -13.47 1.04
C ALA A 240 -1.13 -12.43 0.39
N SER A 241 -1.35 -11.15 0.72
CA SER A 241 -0.40 -10.08 0.38
C SER A 241 0.96 -10.30 1.05
N GLU A 242 0.99 -10.87 2.27
CA GLU A 242 2.20 -11.10 3.04
C GLU A 242 2.18 -12.45 3.78
N THR A 243 3.36 -13.03 3.98
CA THR A 243 3.52 -14.33 4.68
C THR A 243 3.17 -14.26 6.16
N CYS A 244 3.22 -13.10 6.80
CA CYS A 244 2.80 -12.94 8.20
C CYS A 244 1.33 -13.36 8.45
N ALA A 245 0.50 -13.35 7.40
CA ALA A 245 -0.87 -13.88 7.50
C ALA A 245 -0.89 -15.40 7.61
N PHE A 246 0.07 -16.10 6.98
CA PHE A 246 0.18 -17.55 7.05
C PHE A 246 0.54 -18.03 8.44
N ASP A 247 1.47 -17.34 9.12
CA ASP A 247 1.86 -17.69 10.49
C ASP A 247 0.64 -17.69 11.43
N LEU A 248 -0.25 -16.72 11.28
CA LEU A 248 -1.42 -16.59 12.14
C LEU A 248 -2.51 -17.63 11.85
N VAL A 249 -2.67 -18.06 10.58
CA VAL A 249 -3.67 -19.07 10.19
C VAL A 249 -3.11 -20.50 10.19
N GLY A 250 -1.81 -20.66 10.45
CA GLY A 250 -1.12 -21.97 10.47
C GLY A 250 -0.87 -22.54 9.08
N ALA A 251 -0.75 -21.68 8.05
CA ALA A 251 -0.34 -22.09 6.73
C ALA A 251 1.20 -22.06 6.59
N THR A 252 1.73 -22.95 5.75
CA THR A 252 3.14 -22.97 5.39
C THR A 252 3.34 -22.27 4.05
N TYR A 253 4.28 -21.30 4.00
CA TYR A 253 4.63 -20.62 2.75
C TYR A 253 5.16 -21.62 1.72
N LEU A 254 4.62 -21.60 0.52
CA LEU A 254 5.05 -22.40 -0.61
C LEU A 254 5.94 -21.58 -1.55
N ARG A 255 5.43 -20.45 -2.04
CA ARG A 255 6.10 -19.55 -2.98
C ARG A 255 5.34 -18.25 -3.16
N ASP A 256 5.96 -17.27 -3.76
CA ASP A 256 5.26 -16.13 -4.31
C ASP A 256 4.53 -16.49 -5.61
N ILE A 257 3.43 -15.76 -5.91
CA ILE A 257 2.78 -15.82 -7.21
C ILE A 257 3.61 -14.95 -8.17
N ALA A 258 4.05 -15.56 -9.28
CA ALA A 258 4.95 -14.90 -10.22
C ALA A 258 4.26 -13.73 -10.95
N PRO A 259 5.03 -12.75 -11.45
CA PRO A 259 4.50 -11.72 -12.34
C PRO A 259 3.80 -12.33 -13.57
N GLY A 260 2.59 -11.84 -13.88
CA GLY A 260 1.77 -12.34 -15.00
C GLY A 260 1.28 -13.78 -14.83
N GLU A 261 1.16 -14.26 -13.62
CA GLU A 261 0.63 -15.60 -13.30
C GLU A 261 -0.83 -15.51 -12.87
N LEU A 262 -1.64 -16.45 -13.38
CA LEU A 262 -2.98 -16.80 -12.91
C LEU A 262 -2.91 -18.14 -12.19
N VAL A 263 -3.30 -18.15 -10.93
CA VAL A 263 -3.45 -19.36 -10.10
C VAL A 263 -4.93 -19.63 -9.89
N ARG A 264 -5.35 -20.88 -10.05
CA ARG A 264 -6.67 -21.41 -9.68
C ARG A 264 -6.49 -22.48 -8.61
N ILE A 265 -7.31 -22.43 -7.58
CA ILE A 265 -7.39 -23.43 -6.51
C ILE A 265 -8.82 -23.94 -6.42
N ASP A 266 -8.99 -25.25 -6.52
CA ASP A 266 -10.27 -25.93 -6.41
C ASP A 266 -10.08 -27.31 -5.75
N SER A 267 -11.12 -28.17 -5.81
CA SER A 267 -11.09 -29.53 -5.25
C SER A 267 -10.03 -30.45 -5.87
N ALA A 268 -9.50 -30.12 -7.06
CA ALA A 268 -8.41 -30.86 -7.70
C ALA A 268 -7.01 -30.32 -7.28
N GLY A 269 -6.95 -29.24 -6.53
CA GLY A 269 -5.70 -28.63 -6.04
C GLY A 269 -5.34 -27.32 -6.73
N ILE A 270 -4.03 -27.06 -6.87
CA ILE A 270 -3.49 -25.84 -7.45
C ILE A 270 -3.23 -26.03 -8.95
N HIS A 271 -3.77 -25.13 -9.75
CA HIS A 271 -3.49 -25.01 -11.18
C HIS A 271 -2.85 -23.63 -11.43
N SER A 272 -1.77 -23.61 -12.17
CA SER A 272 -1.01 -22.38 -12.42
C SER A 272 -0.78 -22.21 -13.91
N LYS A 273 -1.05 -20.99 -14.41
CA LYS A 273 -0.83 -20.58 -15.78
C LYS A 273 -0.01 -19.30 -15.83
N LYS A 274 1.20 -19.36 -16.40
CA LYS A 274 2.05 -18.18 -16.62
C LYS A 274 1.68 -17.53 -17.97
N ILE A 275 0.78 -16.57 -17.93
CA ILE A 275 0.31 -15.82 -19.12
C ILE A 275 1.46 -15.01 -19.72
N ALA A 276 2.40 -14.54 -18.90
CA ALA A 276 3.62 -13.87 -19.37
C ALA A 276 4.41 -14.67 -20.41
N ASN A 277 4.44 -16.01 -20.31
CA ASN A 277 5.15 -16.86 -21.27
C ASN A 277 4.47 -16.94 -22.63
N GLU A 278 3.15 -16.75 -22.69
CA GLU A 278 2.37 -16.80 -23.93
C GLU A 278 2.45 -15.48 -24.71
N HIS A 279 2.72 -14.37 -24.02
CA HIS A 279 2.73 -13.02 -24.56
C HIS A 279 3.95 -12.21 -24.10
N PRO A 280 5.19 -12.61 -24.48
CA PRO A 280 6.40 -11.95 -23.99
C PRO A 280 6.50 -10.46 -24.38
N HIS A 281 5.77 -10.01 -25.39
CA HIS A 281 5.72 -8.60 -25.81
C HIS A 281 4.84 -7.71 -24.89
N LEU A 282 3.95 -8.32 -24.09
CA LEU A 282 3.16 -7.63 -23.06
C LEU A 282 3.87 -7.59 -21.71
N CYS A 283 4.96 -8.37 -21.56
CA CYS A 283 5.71 -8.44 -20.32
C CYS A 283 6.41 -7.11 -20.07
N ALA A 284 5.84 -6.33 -19.17
CA ALA A 284 6.60 -5.32 -18.45
C ALA A 284 7.79 -5.99 -17.74
N ARG A 285 8.85 -5.23 -17.52
CA ARG A 285 9.99 -5.73 -16.73
C ARG A 285 9.51 -6.11 -15.33
N PRO A 286 9.82 -7.32 -14.81
CA PRO A 286 9.58 -7.62 -13.40
C PRO A 286 10.15 -6.50 -12.52
N ALA A 287 9.38 -6.03 -11.56
CA ALA A 287 9.74 -4.82 -10.83
C ALA A 287 8.99 -4.74 -9.50
N GLN A 288 9.37 -5.56 -8.54
CA GLN A 288 8.77 -5.53 -7.21
C GLN A 288 8.99 -4.20 -6.51
N CYS A 289 7.99 -3.68 -5.82
CA CYS A 289 8.09 -2.41 -5.12
C CYS A 289 9.14 -2.46 -4.00
N LEU A 290 10.20 -1.62 -4.07
CA LEU A 290 11.21 -1.50 -3.01
C LEU A 290 10.63 -0.99 -1.70
N PHE A 291 9.56 -0.21 -1.77
CA PHE A 291 8.93 0.38 -0.59
C PHE A 291 8.26 -0.67 0.32
N GLU A 292 7.97 -1.85 -0.20
CA GLU A 292 7.51 -2.97 0.63
C GLU A 292 8.58 -3.35 1.68
N TYR A 293 9.86 -3.37 1.28
CA TYR A 293 10.96 -3.64 2.22
C TYR A 293 11.26 -2.45 3.13
N VAL A 294 11.13 -1.23 2.64
CA VAL A 294 11.40 -0.02 3.42
C VAL A 294 10.35 0.19 4.50
N TYR A 295 9.06 0.11 4.14
CA TYR A 295 7.98 0.55 5.01
C TYR A 295 6.79 -0.41 5.12
N PHE A 296 6.14 -0.80 3.98
CA PHE A 296 4.80 -1.37 4.04
C PHE A 296 4.74 -2.75 4.69
N ALA A 297 5.63 -3.68 4.28
CA ALA A 297 5.57 -5.03 4.79
C ALA A 297 5.95 -5.12 6.27
N ARG A 298 5.31 -6.03 6.98
CA ARG A 298 5.69 -6.33 8.36
C ARG A 298 7.09 -6.92 8.42
N PRO A 299 7.85 -6.63 9.48
CA PRO A 299 9.23 -7.15 9.62
C PRO A 299 9.32 -8.68 9.60
N ASP A 300 8.30 -9.37 10.08
CA ASP A 300 8.21 -10.84 10.10
C ASP A 300 7.84 -11.45 8.74
N SER A 301 7.49 -10.64 7.74
CA SER A 301 7.18 -11.13 6.39
C SER A 301 8.42 -11.50 5.59
N VAL A 302 8.21 -12.44 4.65
CA VAL A 302 9.16 -12.84 3.60
C VAL A 302 8.54 -12.50 2.26
N ILE A 303 9.27 -11.81 1.40
CA ILE A 303 8.87 -11.42 0.06
C ILE A 303 10.02 -11.80 -0.89
N ASP A 304 9.72 -12.52 -1.97
CA ASP A 304 10.71 -13.02 -2.93
C ASP A 304 11.92 -13.66 -2.22
N SER A 305 11.65 -14.55 -1.26
CA SER A 305 12.62 -15.25 -0.42
C SER A 305 13.45 -14.34 0.51
N ALA A 306 13.27 -13.00 0.48
CA ALA A 306 13.96 -12.07 1.36
C ALA A 306 13.12 -11.72 2.60
N ASN A 307 13.70 -11.93 3.78
CA ASN A 307 13.07 -11.54 5.04
C ASN A 307 13.19 -10.03 5.24
N VAL A 308 12.04 -9.36 5.50
CA VAL A 308 11.94 -7.90 5.62
C VAL A 308 12.75 -7.35 6.81
N TYR A 309 12.74 -8.04 7.96
CA TYR A 309 13.54 -7.62 9.12
C TYR A 309 15.03 -7.59 8.80
N ARG A 310 15.54 -8.66 8.15
CA ARG A 310 16.97 -8.73 7.75
C ARG A 310 17.35 -7.66 6.74
N ALA A 311 16.46 -7.37 5.79
CA ALA A 311 16.67 -6.28 4.83
C ALA A 311 16.78 -4.93 5.54
N ARG A 312 15.85 -4.59 6.45
CA ARG A 312 15.90 -3.34 7.23
C ARG A 312 17.13 -3.26 8.13
N GLU A 313 17.51 -4.36 8.79
CA GLU A 313 18.74 -4.41 9.59
C GLU A 313 20.00 -4.15 8.70
N ALA A 314 20.02 -4.72 7.48
CA ALA A 314 21.10 -4.49 6.52
C ALA A 314 21.12 -3.03 6.03
N MET A 315 19.95 -2.41 5.79
CA MET A 315 19.83 -0.98 5.46
C MET A 315 20.48 -0.11 6.54
N GLY A 316 20.23 -0.40 7.81
CA GLY A 316 20.85 0.34 8.92
C GLY A 316 22.38 0.20 8.94
N ARG A 317 22.91 -1.01 8.74
CA ARG A 317 24.38 -1.24 8.62
C ARG A 317 24.95 -0.46 7.44
N ARG A 318 24.31 -0.54 6.29
CA ARG A 318 24.76 0.15 5.08
C ARG A 318 24.73 1.67 5.25
N LEU A 319 23.68 2.18 5.88
CA LEU A 319 23.51 3.61 6.16
C LEU A 319 24.63 4.15 7.07
N PHE A 320 25.12 3.37 8.03
CA PHE A 320 26.31 3.75 8.80
C PHE A 320 27.53 3.90 7.90
N HIS A 321 27.78 2.98 6.97
CA HIS A 321 28.93 3.08 6.06
C HIS A 321 28.85 4.29 5.11
N GLU A 322 27.65 4.67 4.68
CA GLU A 322 27.44 5.81 3.78
C GLU A 322 27.44 7.15 4.52
N ALA A 323 26.93 7.17 5.75
CA ALA A 323 26.74 8.41 6.52
C ALA A 323 27.03 8.23 8.02
N PRO A 324 28.29 7.95 8.41
CA PRO A 324 28.66 7.86 9.81
C PRO A 324 28.54 9.21 10.50
N VAL A 325 28.21 9.18 11.79
CA VAL A 325 28.21 10.38 12.67
C VAL A 325 28.52 9.96 14.11
N GLU A 326 29.21 10.82 14.85
CA GLU A 326 29.47 10.60 16.28
C GLU A 326 28.23 10.94 17.09
N ALA A 327 27.80 10.03 17.95
CA ALA A 327 26.67 10.20 18.84
C ALA A 327 26.77 9.29 20.08
N ASP A 328 25.91 9.54 21.06
CA ASP A 328 25.90 8.78 22.30
C ASP A 328 24.94 7.59 22.26
N ILE A 329 23.86 7.68 21.47
CA ILE A 329 22.88 6.62 21.28
C ILE A 329 22.30 6.62 19.86
N VAL A 330 21.81 5.44 19.45
CA VAL A 330 20.98 5.24 18.27
C VAL A 330 19.57 4.89 18.72
N ILE A 331 18.57 5.54 18.16
CA ILE A 331 17.15 5.23 18.38
C ILE A 331 16.44 4.99 17.04
N GLY A 332 15.41 4.15 17.02
CA GLY A 332 14.57 3.94 15.84
C GLY A 332 13.21 4.62 15.99
N VAL A 333 12.68 5.14 14.90
CA VAL A 333 11.27 5.58 14.88
C VAL A 333 10.37 4.34 14.81
N PRO A 334 9.50 4.12 15.80
CA PRO A 334 8.64 2.93 15.82
C PRO A 334 7.54 2.98 14.74
N ASP A 335 7.22 1.86 14.05
CA ASP A 335 7.80 0.52 14.23
C ASP A 335 8.86 0.22 13.16
N SER A 336 8.80 0.86 11.98
CA SER A 336 9.58 0.59 10.77
C SER A 336 11.09 0.86 10.91
N GLY A 337 11.47 1.92 11.62
CA GLY A 337 12.87 2.30 11.82
C GLY A 337 13.64 1.45 12.83
N ILE A 338 12.96 0.67 13.68
CA ILE A 338 13.60 -0.09 14.77
C ILE A 338 14.63 -1.11 14.24
N PRO A 339 14.34 -2.01 13.27
CA PRO A 339 15.31 -2.99 12.80
C PRO A 339 16.56 -2.31 12.19
N ALA A 340 16.35 -1.22 11.47
CA ALA A 340 17.45 -0.47 10.87
C ALA A 340 18.30 0.26 11.91
N ALA A 341 17.68 0.84 12.95
CA ALA A 341 18.42 1.43 14.06
C ALA A 341 19.28 0.39 14.80
N ILE A 342 18.78 -0.82 14.97
CA ILE A 342 19.56 -1.94 15.54
C ILE A 342 20.73 -2.28 14.62
N GLY A 343 20.52 -2.32 13.29
CA GLY A 343 21.57 -2.56 12.30
C GLY A 343 22.65 -1.48 12.33
N TYR A 344 22.26 -0.20 12.35
CA TYR A 344 23.16 0.94 12.46
C TYR A 344 23.99 0.89 13.76
N ALA A 345 23.32 0.63 14.89
CA ALA A 345 23.96 0.57 16.20
C ALA A 345 25.00 -0.57 16.28
N ARG A 346 24.69 -1.76 15.76
CA ARG A 346 25.62 -2.90 15.72
C ARG A 346 26.86 -2.60 14.90
N GLU A 347 26.70 -1.91 13.76
CA GLU A 347 27.80 -1.62 12.86
C GLU A 347 28.66 -0.46 13.36
N SER A 348 28.05 0.58 13.90
CA SER A 348 28.75 1.76 14.44
C SER A 348 29.40 1.54 15.80
N GLY A 349 28.97 0.55 16.57
CA GLY A 349 29.33 0.37 17.96
C GLY A 349 28.67 1.35 18.93
N VAL A 350 27.81 2.27 18.44
CA VAL A 350 27.02 3.18 19.27
C VAL A 350 25.85 2.40 19.90
N VAL A 351 25.56 2.64 21.15
CA VAL A 351 24.52 1.89 21.89
C VAL A 351 23.13 2.16 21.32
N TYR A 352 22.39 1.12 20.99
CA TYR A 352 20.96 1.21 20.71
C TYR A 352 20.18 1.45 22.02
N SER A 353 19.23 2.37 21.99
CA SER A 353 18.32 2.65 23.11
C SER A 353 16.91 2.90 22.56
N GLU A 354 15.89 2.55 23.33
CA GLU A 354 14.56 3.06 23.09
C GLU A 354 14.52 4.55 23.47
N GLY A 355 14.36 5.42 22.49
CA GLY A 355 14.24 6.88 22.69
C GLY A 355 12.82 7.39 22.50
N LEU A 356 12.00 6.59 21.83
CA LEU A 356 10.61 6.88 21.49
C LEU A 356 9.72 5.70 21.84
N ILE A 357 8.56 5.97 22.44
CA ILE A 357 7.54 4.96 22.72
C ILE A 357 6.29 5.27 21.91
N LYS A 358 5.83 4.29 21.13
CA LYS A 358 4.54 4.36 20.42
C LYS A 358 3.41 4.00 21.36
N ASN A 359 2.40 4.86 21.45
CA ASN A 359 1.17 4.53 22.16
C ASN A 359 0.34 3.54 21.33
N ARG A 360 0.27 2.29 21.80
CA ARG A 360 -0.42 1.19 21.11
C ARG A 360 -1.95 1.26 21.21
N TYR A 361 -2.49 2.13 22.06
CA TYR A 361 -3.93 2.27 22.31
C TYR A 361 -4.54 3.47 21.56
N VAL A 362 -3.72 4.25 20.86
CA VAL A 362 -4.18 5.32 19.99
C VAL A 362 -4.19 4.78 18.57
N ASP A 363 -5.36 4.32 18.15
CA ASP A 363 -5.65 4.05 16.75
C ASP A 363 -5.61 5.38 15.96
N ARG A 364 -5.60 5.35 14.63
CA ARG A 364 -5.69 6.56 13.81
C ARG A 364 -7.00 7.28 14.15
N THR A 365 -6.90 8.23 15.06
CA THR A 365 -8.00 9.11 15.42
C THR A 365 -8.38 9.99 14.23
N PHE A 366 -9.66 10.24 14.08
CA PHE A 366 -10.34 11.12 13.14
C PHE A 366 -9.49 12.31 12.71
N ILE A 367 -9.64 12.69 11.44
CA ILE A 367 -9.00 13.87 10.84
C ILE A 367 -9.43 15.09 11.65
N GLU A 368 -8.50 15.58 12.47
CA GLU A 368 -8.75 16.76 13.30
C GLU A 368 -8.73 18.02 12.44
N PRO A 369 -9.73 18.91 12.57
CA PRO A 369 -9.92 20.03 11.65
C PRO A 369 -8.94 21.19 11.86
N THR A 370 -8.17 21.23 12.95
CA THR A 370 -7.26 22.35 13.25
C THR A 370 -5.80 21.92 13.33
N GLN A 371 -4.88 22.86 13.05
CA GLN A 371 -3.43 22.65 13.12
C GLN A 371 -2.98 22.23 14.53
N GLU A 372 -3.54 22.84 15.58
CA GLU A 372 -3.22 22.54 16.97
C GLU A 372 -3.59 21.10 17.38
N LEU A 373 -4.74 20.63 16.91
CA LEU A 373 -5.20 19.27 17.14
C LEU A 373 -4.35 18.24 16.37
N ARG A 374 -3.84 18.59 15.19
CA ARG A 374 -2.90 17.74 14.41
C ARG A 374 -1.54 17.60 15.11
N GLU A 375 -1.02 18.69 15.68
CA GLU A 375 0.21 18.66 16.48
C GLU A 375 0.05 17.82 17.76
N GLN A 376 -1.13 17.84 18.37
CA GLN A 376 -1.48 16.94 19.47
C GLN A 376 -1.53 15.47 19.01
N GLY A 377 -2.00 15.20 17.78
CA GLY A 377 -2.11 13.85 17.23
C GLY A 377 -0.79 13.08 17.18
N ILE A 378 0.34 13.73 16.85
CA ILE A 378 1.66 13.08 16.88
C ILE A 378 2.14 12.88 18.31
N ARG A 379 1.93 13.85 19.19
CA ARG A 379 2.27 13.71 20.64
C ARG A 379 1.48 12.60 21.33
N ILE A 380 0.26 12.33 20.85
CA ILE A 380 -0.55 11.22 21.35
C ILE A 380 0.00 9.87 20.87
N LYS A 381 0.56 9.83 19.66
CA LYS A 381 1.09 8.59 19.03
C LYS A 381 2.50 8.22 19.49
N LEU A 382 3.38 9.21 19.67
CA LEU A 382 4.80 9.02 20.01
C LEU A 382 5.20 9.86 21.21
N ASN A 383 5.84 9.24 22.19
CA ASN A 383 6.38 9.92 23.38
C ASN A 383 7.89 9.70 23.49
N PRO A 384 8.69 10.77 23.72
CA PRO A 384 10.11 10.63 23.95
C PRO A 384 10.37 10.11 25.37
N LEU A 385 11.33 9.23 25.50
CA LEU A 385 11.86 8.80 26.78
C LEU A 385 12.89 9.81 27.29
N HIS A 386 12.46 10.79 28.10
CA HIS A 386 13.31 11.86 28.62
C HIS A 386 14.62 11.37 29.27
N TYR A 387 14.57 10.25 30.00
CA TYR A 387 15.75 9.63 30.59
C TYR A 387 16.78 9.17 29.56
N ALA A 388 16.32 8.62 28.43
CA ALA A 388 17.19 8.14 27.36
C ALA A 388 17.75 9.28 26.50
N VAL A 389 16.99 10.36 26.33
CA VAL A 389 17.22 11.42 25.33
C VAL A 389 18.00 12.60 25.90
N ARG A 390 17.75 12.97 27.16
CA ARG A 390 18.23 14.22 27.76
C ARG A 390 19.75 14.33 27.78
N ASN A 391 20.26 15.45 27.28
CA ASN A 391 21.69 15.80 27.19
C ASN A 391 22.52 14.82 26.36
N ARG A 392 21.90 14.10 25.40
CA ARG A 392 22.61 13.17 24.52
C ARG A 392 22.58 13.63 23.06
N ARG A 393 23.64 13.32 22.33
CA ARG A 393 23.69 13.37 20.86
C ARG A 393 23.02 12.10 20.36
N ILE A 394 22.01 12.23 19.51
CA ILE A 394 21.12 11.12 19.14
C ILE A 394 21.15 10.89 17.64
N ILE A 395 21.38 9.66 17.22
CA ILE A 395 21.08 9.21 15.86
C ILE A 395 19.64 8.69 15.85
N VAL A 396 18.79 9.31 15.04
CA VAL A 396 17.41 8.88 14.82
C VAL A 396 17.33 8.21 13.46
N VAL A 397 17.01 6.91 13.45
CA VAL A 397 16.84 6.15 12.21
C VAL A 397 15.36 6.04 11.90
N ASP A 398 14.97 6.52 10.70
CA ASP A 398 13.61 6.47 10.19
C ASP A 398 13.58 5.83 8.80
N ASP A 399 12.41 5.47 8.30
CA ASP A 399 12.25 4.81 7.00
C ASP A 399 12.32 5.79 5.83
N SER A 400 11.59 6.91 5.87
CA SER A 400 11.45 7.83 4.75
C SER A 400 11.03 9.24 5.17
N ILE A 401 11.29 10.22 4.30
CA ILE A 401 10.75 11.58 4.41
C ILE A 401 10.00 11.90 3.11
N VAL A 402 8.71 12.26 3.23
CA VAL A 402 7.85 12.62 2.09
C VAL A 402 7.66 14.14 2.01
N ARG A 403 6.96 14.73 2.99
CA ARG A 403 6.69 16.17 3.09
C ARG A 403 7.54 16.86 4.16
N GLY A 404 8.12 16.11 5.09
CA GLY A 404 9.02 16.57 6.15
C GLY A 404 8.34 17.13 7.39
N SER A 405 7.02 17.32 7.43
CA SER A 405 6.33 17.88 8.59
C SER A 405 6.36 16.93 9.78
N THR A 406 6.20 15.64 9.58
CA THR A 406 6.32 14.62 10.63
C THR A 406 7.73 14.57 11.23
N SER A 407 8.75 14.57 10.37
CA SER A 407 10.16 14.57 10.82
C SER A 407 10.51 15.85 11.58
N LYS A 408 9.99 17.01 11.15
CA LYS A 408 10.15 18.28 11.87
C LYS A 408 9.56 18.23 13.28
N GLN A 409 8.33 17.70 13.41
CA GLN A 409 7.69 17.56 14.72
C GLN A 409 8.41 16.57 15.61
N LEU A 410 8.91 15.46 15.03
CA LEU A 410 9.72 14.48 15.74
C LEU A 410 11.01 15.10 16.30
N VAL A 411 11.76 15.83 15.47
CA VAL A 411 12.98 16.52 15.91
C VAL A 411 12.66 17.55 17.01
N GLN A 412 11.63 18.36 16.82
CA GLN A 412 11.20 19.32 17.84
C GLN A 412 10.82 18.66 19.17
N MET A 413 10.15 17.50 19.11
CA MET A 413 9.77 16.73 20.31
C MET A 413 11.01 16.19 21.04
N LEU A 414 12.03 15.69 20.33
CA LEU A 414 13.29 15.25 20.90
C LEU A 414 14.10 16.42 21.51
N ARG A 415 14.12 17.58 20.83
CA ARG A 415 14.72 18.82 21.36
C ARG A 415 14.04 19.25 22.66
N ASN A 416 12.71 19.25 22.70
CA ASN A 416 11.92 19.59 23.89
C ASN A 416 12.15 18.60 25.04
N ALA A 417 12.47 17.34 24.71
CA ALA A 417 12.88 16.33 25.70
C ALA A 417 14.32 16.51 26.21
N GLY A 418 15.08 17.47 25.63
CA GLY A 418 16.41 17.83 26.05
C GLY A 418 17.55 17.16 25.29
N ALA A 419 17.32 16.66 24.06
CA ALA A 419 18.39 16.19 23.19
C ALA A 419 19.43 17.28 22.93
N ALA A 420 20.71 16.94 23.04
CA ALA A 420 21.81 17.87 22.73
C ALA A 420 21.99 18.05 21.23
N GLU A 421 22.02 16.94 20.49
CA GLU A 421 22.07 16.91 19.04
C GLU A 421 21.10 15.84 18.51
N VAL A 422 20.55 16.06 17.29
CA VAL A 422 19.63 15.13 16.62
C VAL A 422 20.10 14.94 15.17
N HIS A 423 20.60 13.76 14.86
CA HIS A 423 21.09 13.36 13.55
C HIS A 423 20.12 12.40 12.89
N LEU A 424 19.43 12.80 11.81
CA LEU A 424 18.52 11.94 11.09
C LEU A 424 19.26 11.05 10.08
N ARG A 425 18.88 9.76 10.05
CA ARG A 425 19.39 8.76 9.12
C ARG A 425 18.21 8.00 8.53
N ILE A 426 17.99 8.19 7.22
CA ILE A 426 16.81 7.70 6.50
C ILE A 426 17.17 6.48 5.68
N THR A 427 16.45 5.38 5.86
CA THR A 427 16.75 4.09 5.22
C THR A 427 16.26 3.97 3.79
N SER A 428 15.43 4.90 3.30
CA SER A 428 15.14 5.04 1.88
C SER A 428 16.06 6.06 1.22
N PRO A 429 16.22 6.01 -0.12
CA PRO A 429 16.64 7.17 -0.90
C PRO A 429 15.61 8.30 -0.79
N ALA A 430 15.99 9.51 -1.22
CA ALA A 430 15.07 10.63 -1.31
C ALA A 430 13.93 10.33 -2.29
N ILE A 431 12.69 10.60 -1.86
CA ILE A 431 11.50 10.40 -2.69
C ILE A 431 11.27 11.67 -3.51
N VAL A 432 11.54 11.60 -4.80
CA VAL A 432 11.51 12.77 -5.71
C VAL A 432 10.51 12.66 -6.86
N TRP A 433 9.90 11.49 -7.02
CA TRP A 433 8.89 11.24 -8.05
C TRP A 433 7.59 10.68 -7.46
N PRO A 434 6.42 11.08 -8.01
CA PRO A 434 5.14 10.54 -7.57
C PRO A 434 5.01 9.05 -7.88
N CYS A 435 4.15 8.35 -7.16
CA CYS A 435 3.82 6.95 -7.40
C CYS A 435 2.38 6.81 -7.90
N PHE A 436 2.21 6.10 -9.03
CA PHE A 436 0.91 5.75 -9.63
C PHE A 436 0.57 4.27 -9.49
N LEU A 437 1.37 3.53 -8.71
CA LEU A 437 1.36 2.06 -8.66
C LEU A 437 0.91 1.54 -7.28
N GLY A 438 0.08 2.34 -6.59
CA GLY A 438 -0.57 1.96 -5.34
C GLY A 438 0.02 2.61 -4.08
N ILE A 439 0.95 3.56 -4.19
CA ILE A 439 1.33 4.49 -3.12
C ILE A 439 0.77 5.84 -3.51
N ASN A 440 -0.04 6.44 -2.63
CA ASN A 440 -0.65 7.73 -2.96
C ASN A 440 0.32 8.87 -2.67
N THR A 441 1.17 9.19 -3.65
CA THR A 441 1.95 10.42 -3.67
C THR A 441 1.47 11.24 -4.87
N ASP A 442 0.48 12.10 -4.65
CA ASP A 442 -0.33 12.70 -5.71
C ASP A 442 0.45 13.58 -6.68
N THR A 443 1.31 14.45 -6.16
CA THR A 443 2.05 15.39 -6.99
C THR A 443 3.50 15.55 -6.56
N GLN A 444 4.38 15.75 -7.52
CA GLN A 444 5.81 15.96 -7.28
C GLN A 444 6.09 17.20 -6.42
N GLY A 445 5.28 18.25 -6.56
CA GLY A 445 5.41 19.48 -5.77
C GLY A 445 5.16 19.32 -4.27
N GLN A 446 4.53 18.22 -3.85
CA GLN A 446 4.32 17.89 -2.43
C GLN A 446 5.49 17.09 -1.83
N LEU A 447 6.40 16.57 -2.66
CA LEU A 447 7.57 15.84 -2.22
C LEU A 447 8.68 16.83 -1.87
N ILE A 448 9.04 16.92 -0.58
CA ILE A 448 10.02 17.91 -0.12
C ILE A 448 11.36 17.76 -0.84
N ALA A 449 11.80 16.52 -1.07
CA ALA A 449 13.06 16.24 -1.76
C ALA A 449 13.00 16.50 -3.28
N ALA A 450 11.82 16.72 -3.88
CA ALA A 450 11.71 17.17 -5.26
C ALA A 450 11.95 18.70 -5.40
N THR A 451 11.85 19.44 -4.30
CA THR A 451 11.89 20.91 -4.32
C THR A 451 13.03 21.51 -3.51
N GLN A 452 13.65 20.75 -2.59
CA GLN A 452 14.69 21.22 -1.67
C GLN A 452 15.89 20.27 -1.67
N SER A 453 17.09 20.81 -1.38
CA SER A 453 18.31 20.04 -1.17
C SER A 453 18.30 19.34 0.21
N VAL A 454 19.26 18.43 0.45
CA VAL A 454 19.41 17.75 1.76
C VAL A 454 19.62 18.77 2.87
N GLU A 455 20.47 19.78 2.61
CA GLU A 455 20.79 20.85 3.55
C GLU A 455 19.54 21.66 3.88
N GLU A 456 18.77 22.07 2.87
CA GLU A 456 17.54 22.83 3.06
C GLU A 456 16.48 22.02 3.82
N ILE A 457 16.37 20.71 3.54
CA ILE A 457 15.48 19.81 4.29
C ILE A 457 15.96 19.66 5.74
N CYS A 458 17.27 19.50 5.96
CA CYS A 458 17.87 19.42 7.30
C CYS A 458 17.54 20.67 8.12
N ASP A 459 17.73 21.86 7.54
CA ASP A 459 17.40 23.14 8.16
C ASP A 459 15.90 23.27 8.44
N TYR A 460 15.06 22.89 7.47
CA TYR A 460 13.60 22.92 7.64
C TYR A 460 13.11 22.04 8.79
N ILE A 461 13.68 20.82 8.92
CA ILE A 461 13.36 19.86 9.98
C ILE A 461 13.94 20.30 11.32
N GLY A 462 15.06 21.05 11.32
CA GLY A 462 15.79 21.50 12.52
C GLY A 462 16.72 20.43 13.11
N ALA A 463 17.19 19.50 12.27
CA ALA A 463 18.17 18.49 12.64
C ALA A 463 19.61 19.05 12.55
N ASP A 464 20.56 18.44 13.26
CA ASP A 464 21.99 18.80 13.17
C ASP A 464 22.65 18.17 11.94
N SER A 465 22.13 17.04 11.46
CA SER A 465 22.50 16.45 10.18
C SER A 465 21.41 15.53 9.65
N LEU A 466 21.33 15.43 8.32
CA LEU A 466 20.41 14.55 7.60
C LEU A 466 21.19 13.76 6.55
N ALA A 467 20.92 12.46 6.44
CA ALA A 467 21.40 11.65 5.34
C ALA A 467 20.40 10.57 4.97
N TYR A 468 20.33 10.26 3.68
CA TYR A 468 19.54 9.19 3.08
C TYR A 468 20.44 8.04 2.66
N LEU A 469 19.90 6.82 2.67
CA LEU A 469 20.57 5.68 2.06
C LEU A 469 20.57 5.84 0.54
N SER A 470 21.68 5.54 -0.12
CA SER A 470 21.73 5.53 -1.59
C SER A 470 20.81 4.45 -2.19
N LEU A 471 20.36 4.63 -3.43
CA LEU A 471 19.51 3.62 -4.12
C LEU A 471 20.24 2.30 -4.31
N GLU A 472 21.52 2.33 -4.67
CA GLU A 472 22.34 1.13 -4.79
C GLU A 472 22.61 0.50 -3.41
N GLY A 473 22.79 1.33 -2.37
CA GLY A 473 22.85 0.87 -0.99
C GLY A 473 21.58 0.12 -0.59
N LEU A 474 20.42 0.68 -0.87
CA LEU A 474 19.13 0.03 -0.59
C LEU A 474 18.98 -1.31 -1.31
N LYS A 475 19.23 -1.36 -2.63
CA LYS A 475 19.18 -2.60 -3.43
C LYS A 475 20.11 -3.66 -2.89
N SER A 476 21.33 -3.28 -2.46
CA SER A 476 22.32 -4.21 -1.91
C SER A 476 21.93 -4.85 -0.58
N CYS A 477 20.94 -4.30 0.12
CA CYS A 477 20.45 -4.79 1.40
C CYS A 477 19.39 -5.89 1.29
N ILE A 478 18.84 -6.11 0.09
CA ILE A 478 17.74 -7.05 -0.13
C ILE A 478 18.28 -8.28 -0.83
N TYR A 479 18.26 -9.40 -0.12
CA TYR A 479 18.77 -10.69 -0.61
C TYR A 479 17.62 -11.52 -1.22
N ALA A 480 16.93 -10.94 -2.22
CA ALA A 480 15.84 -11.59 -2.92
C ALA A 480 16.35 -12.59 -3.97
N GLU A 481 15.52 -13.58 -4.31
CA GLU A 481 15.82 -14.55 -5.36
C GLU A 481 15.79 -13.90 -6.76
N HIS A 482 14.87 -12.93 -6.95
CA HIS A 482 14.70 -12.19 -8.21
C HIS A 482 14.88 -10.69 -7.98
N PRO A 483 16.11 -10.16 -7.85
CA PRO A 483 16.38 -8.78 -7.43
C PRO A 483 16.07 -7.75 -8.53
N GLN A 484 14.82 -7.69 -8.97
CA GLN A 484 14.32 -6.73 -9.95
C GLN A 484 13.25 -5.86 -9.30
N TYR A 485 13.55 -4.55 -9.17
CA TYR A 485 12.75 -3.65 -8.35
C TYR A 485 12.16 -2.49 -9.13
N CYS A 486 10.99 -2.04 -8.70
CA CYS A 486 10.45 -0.73 -9.02
C CYS A 486 11.16 0.31 -8.15
N THR A 487 11.83 1.25 -8.81
CA THR A 487 12.57 2.37 -8.21
C THR A 487 11.95 3.72 -8.54
N ALA A 488 10.79 3.72 -9.18
CA ALA A 488 10.18 4.89 -9.83
C ALA A 488 10.04 6.12 -8.91
N CYS A 489 9.70 5.94 -7.63
CA CYS A 489 9.59 7.04 -6.68
C CYS A 489 10.94 7.70 -6.34
N PHE A 490 12.06 7.03 -6.61
CA PHE A 490 13.42 7.53 -6.36
C PHE A 490 14.09 8.11 -7.60
N ASP A 491 13.97 7.45 -8.76
CA ASP A 491 14.71 7.77 -9.99
C ASP A 491 13.83 8.10 -11.21
N GLY A 492 12.49 8.00 -11.09
CA GLY A 492 11.55 8.25 -12.18
C GLY A 492 11.50 7.14 -13.24
N ASN A 493 12.15 5.99 -12.99
CA ASN A 493 12.19 4.86 -13.92
C ASN A 493 11.00 3.92 -13.69
N TYR A 494 9.85 4.26 -14.25
CA TYR A 494 8.63 3.47 -14.13
C TYR A 494 8.75 2.17 -14.93
N PRO A 495 8.35 1.01 -14.36
CA PRO A 495 8.44 -0.29 -15.04
C PRO A 495 7.42 -0.48 -16.17
N MET A 496 6.45 0.41 -16.28
CA MET A 496 5.38 0.43 -17.28
C MET A 496 5.15 1.86 -17.79
N PRO A 497 4.43 2.05 -18.92
CA PRO A 497 4.09 3.37 -19.42
C PRO A 497 3.46 4.24 -18.33
N LYS A 498 3.87 5.51 -18.28
CA LYS A 498 3.26 6.49 -17.36
C LYS A 498 1.76 6.59 -17.68
N PRO A 499 0.90 6.77 -16.65
CA PRO A 499 -0.52 6.96 -16.88
C PRO A 499 -0.79 8.12 -17.84
N ASN A 500 -1.91 8.00 -18.58
CA ASN A 500 -2.43 8.97 -19.55
C ASN A 500 -2.41 10.43 -19.00
N PRO A 501 -2.37 11.48 -19.87
CA PRO A 501 -2.23 12.91 -19.53
C PRO A 501 -3.12 13.50 -18.43
N LEU A 502 -4.14 12.79 -17.95
CA LEU A 502 -4.91 13.16 -16.76
C LEU A 502 -4.05 13.38 -15.49
N HIS A 503 -2.80 12.87 -15.50
CA HIS A 503 -1.81 13.07 -14.44
C HIS A 503 -0.61 13.91 -14.88
N ALA A 504 -0.70 14.63 -16.01
CA ALA A 504 0.37 15.50 -16.49
C ALA A 504 0.71 16.59 -15.46
N ASP A 505 -0.28 17.05 -14.69
CA ASP A 505 -0.11 18.03 -13.62
C ASP A 505 0.59 17.48 -12.37
N ALA A 506 0.80 16.16 -12.30
CA ALA A 506 1.52 15.53 -11.21
C ALA A 506 3.03 15.81 -11.23
N PHE A 507 3.58 16.27 -12.37
CA PHE A 507 5.00 16.53 -12.55
C PHE A 507 5.31 18.03 -12.57
N LEU A 508 6.44 18.40 -11.96
CA LEU A 508 6.96 19.77 -12.06
C LEU A 508 7.50 20.01 -13.48
N PRO A 509 7.06 21.06 -14.20
CA PRO A 509 7.56 21.37 -15.54
C PRO A 509 9.09 21.57 -15.55
N GLY A 510 9.77 20.80 -16.42
CA GLY A 510 11.23 20.92 -16.59
C GLY A 510 12.07 20.43 -15.41
N TYR A 511 11.48 19.66 -14.49
CA TYR A 511 12.19 19.12 -13.34
C TYR A 511 13.42 18.30 -13.77
N LYS A 512 14.57 18.67 -13.21
CA LYS A 512 15.80 17.87 -13.26
C LYS A 512 16.16 17.54 -11.81
N PRO A 513 16.34 16.28 -11.45
CA PRO A 513 16.72 15.91 -10.09
C PRO A 513 18.03 16.59 -9.74
N THR A 514 18.06 17.27 -8.59
CA THR A 514 19.29 17.82 -7.99
C THR A 514 20.03 16.78 -7.17
N TRP A 515 19.47 15.59 -7.05
CA TRP A 515 19.94 14.48 -6.25
C TRP A 515 20.55 13.42 -7.17
N ASN A 516 21.82 13.08 -6.94
CA ASN A 516 22.34 11.81 -7.40
C ASN A 516 22.01 10.79 -6.31
N ASN A 517 21.04 9.92 -6.58
CA ASN A 517 20.78 8.72 -5.78
C ASN A 517 21.77 7.59 -6.17
N ASP A 518 22.93 7.97 -6.76
CA ASP A 518 24.00 7.04 -7.16
C ASP A 518 24.80 6.56 -5.95
#